data_a742391412285b8e48a76ee636de5684
#
_entry.id   a742391412285b8e48a76ee636de5684
#
_cell.length_a   1.000
_cell.length_b   1.000
_cell.length_c   1.000
_cell.angle_alpha   90.00
_cell.angle_beta   90.00
_cell.angle_gamma   90.00
#
_symmetry.space_group_name_H-M   'P 1'
#
loop_
_entity.id
_entity.type
_entity.pdbx_description
1 polymer ?
#
loop_
_entity_poly.entity_id
_entity_poly.type
_entity_poly.pdbx_seq_one_letter_code
_entity_poly.pdbx_strand_id
1 'polypeptide(L)'
;MTSESVIPADARFSGVMDSRDAIVVCGLPIAAAFFRTLDPAMRIELLVVDGAQVPAGSELMRLEGNARAMLTAERSALNTVQHLSGVATMTRGYVEAMAGNATLLDTRKTIPGLRHLEKYATRTGGAQNHRMGLWDAAMIKDNHVLVAGGVAEAVRRAKAAGVAEIICEVDRIDQIEPALVAGATRLLLDNMGVATLREAVALVAGRVPTEASGGVRLDTIAAIAATGVTYVSVGRLTQSAPAADIGLDFIPL
;
A
#
# COMPACT_ATOMS: atom_id res chain seq x y z
N MET A 1 -4.16 -28.19 -20.74
CA MET A 1 -4.89 -28.73 -21.93
C MET A 1 -4.58 -27.92 -23.19
N THR A 2 -4.98 -26.64 -23.35
CA THR A 2 -4.81 -25.88 -24.60
C THR A 2 -3.36 -25.83 -25.08
N SER A 3 -2.43 -25.36 -24.29
CA SER A 3 -1.01 -25.24 -24.66
C SER A 3 -0.37 -26.59 -24.96
N GLU A 4 -0.76 -27.65 -24.27
CA GLU A 4 -0.24 -29.01 -24.50
C GLU A 4 -0.76 -29.64 -25.79
N SER A 5 -2.00 -29.28 -26.20
CA SER A 5 -2.62 -29.85 -27.40
C SER A 5 -2.26 -29.12 -28.69
N VAL A 6 -1.94 -27.80 -28.63
CA VAL A 6 -1.71 -27.00 -29.84
C VAL A 6 -0.27 -26.52 -30.01
N ILE A 7 0.58 -26.55 -28.97
CA ILE A 7 1.95 -26.09 -29.02
C ILE A 7 2.92 -27.28 -28.89
N PRO A 8 3.90 -27.44 -29.77
CA PRO A 8 4.96 -28.44 -29.63
C PRO A 8 5.70 -28.30 -28.30
N ALA A 9 6.15 -29.40 -27.69
CA ALA A 9 6.80 -29.37 -26.39
C ALA A 9 8.14 -28.61 -26.38
N ASP A 10 8.81 -28.59 -27.51
CA ASP A 10 10.10 -27.95 -27.78
C ASP A 10 9.97 -26.54 -28.34
N ALA A 11 8.74 -26.05 -28.58
CA ALA A 11 8.48 -24.71 -29.09
C ALA A 11 9.02 -23.64 -28.12
N ARG A 12 9.63 -22.60 -28.67
CA ARG A 12 10.19 -21.46 -27.93
C ARG A 12 9.55 -20.15 -28.34
N PHE A 13 9.42 -19.26 -27.41
CA PHE A 13 9.00 -17.88 -27.63
C PHE A 13 10.04 -16.89 -27.10
N SER A 14 10.08 -15.73 -27.76
CA SER A 14 10.55 -14.48 -27.19
C SER A 14 9.33 -13.65 -26.78
N GLY A 15 9.36 -13.03 -25.61
CA GLY A 15 8.26 -12.21 -25.09
C GLY A 15 8.76 -10.87 -24.55
N VAL A 16 7.92 -9.85 -24.70
CA VAL A 16 8.14 -8.50 -24.16
C VAL A 16 6.94 -8.12 -23.30
N MET A 17 7.19 -7.84 -22.03
CA MET A 17 6.20 -7.27 -21.12
C MET A 17 6.34 -5.75 -21.17
N ASP A 18 5.25 -5.05 -21.47
CA ASP A 18 5.21 -3.60 -21.60
C ASP A 18 4.07 -2.97 -20.80
N SER A 19 4.22 -1.73 -20.40
CA SER A 19 3.17 -0.93 -19.77
C SER A 19 2.43 -0.11 -20.83
N ARG A 20 1.10 -0.19 -20.82
CA ARG A 20 0.23 0.63 -21.70
C ARG A 20 -0.16 1.96 -21.05
N ASP A 21 0.08 2.08 -19.73
CA ASP A 21 -0.14 3.29 -18.94
C ASP A 21 1.18 3.88 -18.43
N ALA A 22 1.14 5.15 -18.02
CA ALA A 22 2.20 5.73 -17.19
C ALA A 22 2.04 5.23 -15.76
N ILE A 23 3.04 4.51 -15.22
CA ILE A 23 2.95 3.80 -13.94
C ILE A 23 4.19 3.94 -13.07
N VAL A 24 4.02 3.60 -11.79
CA VAL A 24 5.12 3.18 -10.90
C VAL A 24 5.19 1.66 -10.94
N VAL A 25 6.28 1.12 -11.44
CA VAL A 25 6.46 -0.33 -11.60
C VAL A 25 6.61 -0.99 -10.24
N CYS A 26 5.91 -2.13 -10.04
CA CYS A 26 6.03 -2.92 -8.82
C CYS A 26 5.69 -4.39 -9.07
N GLY A 27 6.54 -5.29 -8.58
CA GLY A 27 6.30 -6.74 -8.62
C GLY A 27 7.00 -7.49 -9.76
N LEU A 28 7.90 -6.85 -10.51
CA LEU A 28 8.65 -7.51 -11.60
C LEU A 28 9.46 -8.74 -11.13
N PRO A 29 10.17 -8.71 -9.99
CA PRO A 29 10.86 -9.90 -9.49
C PRO A 29 9.92 -11.07 -9.19
N ILE A 30 8.69 -10.78 -8.75
CA ILE A 30 7.67 -11.80 -8.48
C ILE A 30 7.12 -12.36 -9.80
N ALA A 31 6.83 -11.49 -10.78
CA ALA A 31 6.45 -11.94 -12.12
C ALA A 31 7.51 -12.84 -12.75
N ALA A 32 8.79 -12.46 -12.65
CA ALA A 32 9.90 -13.28 -13.13
C ALA A 32 9.98 -14.65 -12.42
N ALA A 33 9.64 -14.71 -11.12
CA ALA A 33 9.63 -15.96 -10.38
C ALA A 33 8.58 -16.94 -10.87
N PHE A 34 7.39 -16.49 -11.32
CA PHE A 34 6.39 -17.36 -11.94
C PHE A 34 6.95 -18.06 -13.17
N PHE A 35 7.62 -17.34 -14.04
CA PHE A 35 8.22 -17.90 -15.25
C PHE A 35 9.34 -18.89 -14.93
N ARG A 36 10.29 -18.52 -14.04
CA ARG A 36 11.40 -19.39 -13.63
C ARG A 36 10.96 -20.66 -12.92
N THR A 37 9.82 -20.62 -12.23
CA THR A 37 9.26 -21.81 -11.56
C THR A 37 8.84 -22.88 -12.57
N LEU A 38 8.37 -22.49 -13.76
CA LEU A 38 7.93 -23.40 -14.80
C LEU A 38 9.02 -23.76 -15.82
N ASP A 39 9.96 -22.84 -16.05
CA ASP A 39 11.15 -23.06 -16.88
C ASP A 39 12.38 -22.42 -16.21
N PRO A 40 13.14 -23.19 -15.41
CA PRO A 40 14.36 -22.68 -14.75
C PRO A 40 15.45 -22.20 -15.73
N ALA A 41 15.41 -22.66 -16.99
CA ALA A 41 16.36 -22.26 -18.04
C ALA A 41 15.94 -20.98 -18.79
N MET A 42 14.74 -20.44 -18.49
CA MET A 42 14.23 -19.25 -19.15
C MET A 42 15.16 -18.05 -18.95
N ARG A 43 15.52 -17.38 -20.02
CA ARG A 43 16.24 -16.11 -19.97
C ARG A 43 15.26 -15.01 -19.65
N ILE A 44 15.55 -14.23 -18.62
CA ILE A 44 14.71 -13.13 -18.17
C ILE A 44 15.61 -11.92 -17.93
N GLU A 45 15.32 -10.83 -18.63
CA GLU A 45 15.95 -9.54 -18.47
C GLU A 45 14.92 -8.55 -17.89
N LEU A 46 15.18 -8.02 -16.69
CA LEU A 46 14.40 -6.91 -16.13
C LEU A 46 15.00 -5.61 -16.64
N LEU A 47 14.23 -4.84 -17.41
CA LEU A 47 14.67 -3.60 -18.04
C LEU A 47 14.52 -2.39 -17.12
N VAL A 48 13.68 -2.52 -16.11
CA VAL A 48 13.43 -1.52 -15.07
C VAL A 48 13.36 -2.19 -13.70
N VAL A 49 13.43 -1.37 -12.64
CA VAL A 49 13.34 -1.86 -11.25
C VAL A 49 12.02 -1.43 -10.63
N ASP A 50 11.59 -2.15 -9.59
CA ASP A 50 10.43 -1.74 -8.79
C ASP A 50 10.67 -0.34 -8.20
N GLY A 51 9.67 0.53 -8.28
CA GLY A 51 9.72 1.93 -7.87
C GLY A 51 10.05 2.92 -9.01
N ALA A 52 10.50 2.44 -10.17
CA ALA A 52 10.68 3.29 -11.35
C ALA A 52 9.34 3.84 -11.84
N GLN A 53 9.31 5.13 -12.16
CA GLN A 53 8.22 5.76 -12.90
C GLN A 53 8.51 5.65 -14.39
N VAL A 54 7.60 5.05 -15.13
CA VAL A 54 7.75 4.84 -16.57
C VAL A 54 6.57 5.41 -17.34
N PRO A 55 6.78 5.99 -18.54
CA PRO A 55 5.68 6.39 -19.41
C PRO A 55 4.98 5.19 -20.04
N ALA A 56 3.80 5.43 -20.62
CA ALA A 56 3.13 4.45 -21.46
C ALA A 56 4.01 3.98 -22.61
N GLY A 57 3.94 2.70 -22.99
CA GLY A 57 4.74 2.07 -24.02
C GLY A 57 6.14 1.63 -23.57
N SER A 58 6.44 1.70 -22.26
CA SER A 58 7.75 1.27 -21.75
C SER A 58 7.84 -0.26 -21.67
N GLU A 59 8.92 -0.82 -22.20
CA GLU A 59 9.28 -2.22 -21.97
C GLU A 59 9.76 -2.41 -20.52
N LEU A 60 9.21 -3.41 -19.83
CA LEU A 60 9.49 -3.69 -18.43
C LEU A 60 10.38 -4.92 -18.26
N MET A 61 10.17 -5.95 -19.07
CA MET A 61 10.85 -7.23 -18.99
C MET A 61 10.87 -7.92 -20.35
N ARG A 62 11.99 -8.56 -20.67
CA ARG A 62 12.11 -9.46 -21.83
C ARG A 62 12.28 -10.88 -21.36
N LEU A 63 11.69 -11.83 -22.10
CA LEU A 63 11.66 -13.25 -21.81
C LEU A 63 12.06 -14.05 -23.05
N GLU A 64 12.80 -15.15 -22.86
CA GLU A 64 13.07 -16.13 -23.90
C GLU A 64 13.11 -17.53 -23.28
N GLY A 65 12.26 -18.45 -23.75
CA GLY A 65 12.19 -19.79 -23.17
C GLY A 65 11.13 -20.69 -23.78
N ASN A 66 10.74 -21.73 -23.04
CA ASN A 66 9.73 -22.68 -23.47
C ASN A 66 8.35 -22.01 -23.59
N ALA A 67 7.73 -22.17 -24.76
CA ALA A 67 6.45 -21.52 -25.08
C ALA A 67 5.30 -21.98 -24.17
N ARG A 68 5.23 -23.28 -23.82
CA ARG A 68 4.18 -23.81 -22.92
C ARG A 68 4.33 -23.25 -21.51
N ALA A 69 5.56 -23.15 -20.99
CA ALA A 69 5.84 -22.57 -19.67
C ALA A 69 5.47 -21.09 -19.62
N MET A 70 5.83 -20.31 -20.65
CA MET A 70 5.46 -18.90 -20.75
C MET A 70 3.97 -18.68 -20.71
N LEU A 71 3.21 -19.37 -21.57
CA LEU A 71 1.74 -19.25 -21.62
C LEU A 71 1.06 -19.73 -20.32
N THR A 72 1.67 -20.66 -19.59
CA THR A 72 1.13 -21.14 -18.32
C THR A 72 1.36 -20.13 -17.19
N ALA A 73 2.53 -19.47 -17.16
CA ALA A 73 2.88 -18.48 -16.14
C ALA A 73 2.23 -17.13 -16.37
N GLU A 74 1.99 -16.75 -17.63
CA GLU A 74 1.60 -15.42 -18.10
C GLU A 74 0.53 -14.75 -17.23
N ARG A 75 -0.63 -15.41 -17.08
CA ARG A 75 -1.76 -14.77 -16.38
C ARG A 75 -1.45 -14.47 -14.92
N SER A 76 -0.77 -15.41 -14.23
CA SER A 76 -0.39 -15.19 -12.82
C SER A 76 0.66 -14.07 -12.69
N ALA A 77 1.63 -14.03 -13.58
CA ALA A 77 2.64 -12.98 -13.62
C ALA A 77 2.01 -11.61 -13.91
N LEU A 78 1.17 -11.51 -14.95
CA LEU A 78 0.47 -10.26 -15.31
C LEU A 78 -0.46 -9.78 -14.19
N ASN A 79 -1.32 -10.65 -13.66
CA ASN A 79 -2.23 -10.24 -12.58
C ASN A 79 -1.47 -9.67 -11.38
N THR A 80 -0.32 -10.25 -11.05
CA THR A 80 0.49 -9.80 -9.92
C THR A 80 1.11 -8.43 -10.18
N VAL A 81 1.80 -8.26 -11.32
CA VAL A 81 2.47 -6.98 -11.62
C VAL A 81 1.48 -5.86 -11.91
N GLN A 82 0.35 -6.15 -12.56
CA GLN A 82 -0.74 -5.20 -12.79
C GLN A 82 -1.32 -4.68 -11.47
N HIS A 83 -1.63 -5.58 -10.54
CA HIS A 83 -2.18 -5.21 -9.23
C HIS A 83 -1.17 -4.39 -8.41
N LEU A 84 0.06 -4.88 -8.26
CA LEU A 84 1.07 -4.22 -7.43
C LEU A 84 1.51 -2.87 -8.01
N SER A 85 1.65 -2.77 -9.33
CA SER A 85 1.96 -1.49 -9.99
C SER A 85 0.79 -0.50 -9.87
N GLY A 86 -0.45 -0.97 -9.93
CA GLY A 86 -1.63 -0.15 -9.67
C GLY A 86 -1.63 0.45 -8.26
N VAL A 87 -1.35 -0.38 -7.24
CA VAL A 87 -1.20 0.05 -5.83
C VAL A 87 -0.06 1.07 -5.69
N ALA A 88 1.11 0.80 -6.27
CA ALA A 88 2.27 1.69 -6.20
C ALA A 88 2.01 3.04 -6.91
N THR A 89 1.38 3.00 -8.09
CA THR A 89 1.03 4.20 -8.87
C THR A 89 0.02 5.06 -8.13
N MET A 90 -1.05 4.47 -7.61
CA MET A 90 -2.03 5.20 -6.79
C MET A 90 -1.36 5.82 -5.57
N THR A 91 -0.52 5.07 -4.88
CA THR A 91 0.20 5.54 -3.70
C THR A 91 1.09 6.74 -4.02
N ARG A 92 1.84 6.69 -5.13
CA ARG A 92 2.68 7.79 -5.59
C ARG A 92 1.86 9.05 -5.82
N GLY A 93 0.71 8.96 -6.47
CA GLY A 93 -0.18 10.11 -6.67
C GLY A 93 -0.61 10.78 -5.35
N TYR A 94 -0.91 9.99 -4.31
CA TYR A 94 -1.23 10.52 -2.99
C TYR A 94 -0.02 11.18 -2.31
N VAL A 95 1.17 10.58 -2.41
CA VAL A 95 2.42 11.18 -1.87
C VAL A 95 2.73 12.51 -2.53
N GLU A 96 2.64 12.60 -3.84
CA GLU A 96 2.88 13.82 -4.60
C GLU A 96 1.86 14.93 -4.26
N ALA A 97 0.58 14.56 -4.13
CA ALA A 97 -0.48 15.52 -3.76
C ALA A 97 -0.29 16.12 -2.36
N MET A 98 0.40 15.43 -1.45
CA MET A 98 0.71 15.95 -0.09
C MET A 98 1.83 16.97 -0.08
N ALA A 99 2.63 17.08 -1.13
CA ALA A 99 3.74 18.03 -1.28
C ALA A 99 4.72 18.07 -0.09
N GLY A 100 4.94 16.91 0.58
CA GLY A 100 5.86 16.79 1.71
C GLY A 100 5.35 17.32 3.06
N ASN A 101 4.09 17.76 3.16
CA ASN A 101 3.55 18.34 4.40
C ASN A 101 3.23 17.30 5.50
N ALA A 102 3.11 16.04 5.16
CA ALA A 102 2.87 14.93 6.09
C ALA A 102 3.40 13.62 5.49
N THR A 103 3.43 12.55 6.28
CA THR A 103 3.79 11.20 5.80
C THR A 103 2.53 10.38 5.50
N LEU A 104 2.45 9.81 4.30
CA LEU A 104 1.38 8.90 3.92
C LEU A 104 1.57 7.54 4.58
N LEU A 105 0.51 7.00 5.17
CA LEU A 105 0.46 5.65 5.71
C LEU A 105 -0.55 4.79 4.95
N ASP A 106 -0.21 3.51 4.78
CA ASP A 106 -1.18 2.49 4.39
C ASP A 106 -2.06 2.07 5.60
N THR A 107 -2.86 1.04 5.42
CA THR A 107 -3.70 0.49 6.49
C THR A 107 -3.70 -1.05 6.45
N ARG A 108 -4.50 -1.68 7.31
CA ARG A 108 -4.80 -3.11 7.26
C ARG A 108 -5.98 -3.48 6.35
N LYS A 109 -6.55 -2.52 5.62
CA LYS A 109 -7.63 -2.75 4.65
C LYS A 109 -7.05 -3.29 3.36
N THR A 110 -6.57 -4.53 3.38
CA THR A 110 -5.89 -5.21 2.29
C THR A 110 -6.73 -6.35 1.73
N ILE A 111 -6.48 -6.76 0.49
CA ILE A 111 -7.08 -7.97 -0.07
C ILE A 111 -6.62 -9.18 0.78
N PRO A 112 -7.53 -10.08 1.17
CA PRO A 112 -7.16 -11.28 1.92
C PRO A 112 -6.02 -12.06 1.25
N GLY A 113 -5.00 -12.41 2.04
CA GLY A 113 -3.80 -13.11 1.57
C GLY A 113 -2.73 -12.22 0.93
N LEU A 114 -3.02 -10.99 0.50
CA LEU A 114 -2.08 -10.15 -0.23
C LEU A 114 -1.43 -9.04 0.61
N ARG A 115 -1.67 -8.96 1.93
CA ARG A 115 -1.19 -7.84 2.77
C ARG A 115 0.30 -7.56 2.64
N HIS A 116 1.14 -8.58 2.63
CA HIS A 116 2.60 -8.38 2.52
C HIS A 116 2.98 -7.75 1.18
N LEU A 117 2.38 -8.21 0.10
CA LEU A 117 2.63 -7.70 -1.25
C LEU A 117 2.07 -6.29 -1.44
N GLU A 118 0.85 -6.03 -0.96
CA GLU A 118 0.25 -4.70 -1.06
C GLU A 118 0.99 -3.67 -0.20
N LYS A 119 1.45 -4.03 1.00
CA LYS A 119 2.29 -3.15 1.81
C LYS A 119 3.69 -2.95 1.21
N TYR A 120 4.23 -3.93 0.52
CA TYR A 120 5.42 -3.75 -0.31
C TYR A 120 5.14 -2.73 -1.41
N ALA A 121 4.02 -2.84 -2.12
CA ALA A 121 3.65 -1.94 -3.21
C ALA A 121 3.38 -0.50 -2.72
N THR A 122 2.70 -0.30 -1.57
CA THR A 122 2.51 1.03 -0.99
C THR A 122 3.84 1.67 -0.61
N ARG A 123 4.78 0.91 -0.03
CA ARG A 123 6.14 1.40 0.26
C ARG A 123 6.90 1.75 -1.02
N THR A 124 6.80 0.93 -2.07
CA THR A 124 7.37 1.19 -3.39
C THR A 124 6.81 2.48 -4.00
N GLY A 125 5.52 2.78 -3.78
CA GLY A 125 4.89 4.04 -4.17
C GLY A 125 5.31 5.26 -3.34
N GLY A 126 6.01 5.07 -2.21
CA GLY A 126 6.55 6.15 -1.36
C GLY A 126 5.81 6.36 -0.04
N ALA A 127 4.82 5.55 0.32
CA ALA A 127 4.21 5.57 1.64
C ALA A 127 5.06 4.85 2.69
N GLN A 128 4.84 5.15 3.96
CA GLN A 128 5.29 4.30 5.06
C GLN A 128 4.23 3.25 5.39
N ASN A 129 4.67 2.07 5.81
CA ASN A 129 3.74 1.06 6.26
C ASN A 129 3.24 1.37 7.67
N HIS A 130 1.93 1.39 7.87
CA HIS A 130 1.31 1.30 9.18
C HIS A 130 1.47 -0.13 9.72
N ARG A 131 1.08 -0.38 10.98
CA ARG A 131 1.18 -1.70 11.62
C ARG A 131 0.76 -2.83 10.66
N MET A 132 1.56 -3.90 10.67
CA MET A 132 1.34 -5.08 9.81
C MET A 132 0.19 -5.93 10.33
N GLY A 133 0.08 -6.04 11.67
CA GLY A 133 -0.89 -6.90 12.33
C GLY A 133 -1.50 -6.28 13.60
N LEU A 134 -1.84 -7.14 14.55
CA LEU A 134 -2.38 -6.74 15.86
C LEU A 134 -1.32 -6.80 16.96
N TRP A 135 -0.13 -7.26 16.62
CA TRP A 135 0.97 -7.53 17.55
C TRP A 135 2.04 -6.43 17.60
N ASP A 136 2.08 -5.54 16.61
CA ASP A 136 3.14 -4.55 16.46
C ASP A 136 2.80 -3.17 17.03
N ALA A 137 1.52 -2.86 17.26
CA ALA A 137 1.07 -1.69 17.99
C ALA A 137 -0.36 -1.86 18.51
N ALA A 138 -0.67 -1.36 19.70
CA ALA A 138 -2.05 -1.23 20.14
C ALA A 138 -2.72 -0.05 19.42
N MET A 139 -3.87 -0.29 18.81
CA MET A 139 -4.74 0.75 18.28
C MET A 139 -6.08 0.67 18.99
N ILE A 140 -6.29 1.62 19.88
CA ILE A 140 -7.53 1.76 20.66
C ILE A 140 -8.54 2.46 19.74
N LYS A 141 -9.65 1.80 19.48
CA LYS A 141 -10.73 2.27 18.62
C LYS A 141 -12.00 2.54 19.42
N ASP A 142 -12.98 3.17 18.78
CA ASP A 142 -14.30 3.50 19.32
C ASP A 142 -14.90 2.40 20.21
N ASN A 143 -14.96 1.18 19.70
CA ASN A 143 -15.48 0.03 20.47
C ASN A 143 -14.63 -0.32 21.69
N HIS A 144 -13.30 -0.17 21.63
CA HIS A 144 -12.46 -0.36 22.81
C HIS A 144 -12.71 0.73 23.85
N VAL A 145 -12.87 1.98 23.42
CA VAL A 145 -13.19 3.12 24.28
C VAL A 145 -14.54 2.91 24.98
N LEU A 146 -15.55 2.47 24.22
CA LEU A 146 -16.89 2.20 24.74
C LEU A 146 -16.85 1.13 25.84
N VAL A 147 -16.23 -0.01 25.56
CA VAL A 147 -16.16 -1.16 26.51
C VAL A 147 -15.26 -0.85 27.71
N ALA A 148 -14.22 -0.05 27.54
CA ALA A 148 -13.35 0.35 28.64
C ALA A 148 -13.97 1.38 29.59
N GLY A 149 -15.00 2.11 29.15
CA GLY A 149 -15.63 3.19 29.92
C GLY A 149 -15.00 4.55 29.70
N GLY A 150 -14.32 4.75 28.57
CA GLY A 150 -13.74 6.02 28.12
C GLY A 150 -12.32 5.92 27.62
N VAL A 151 -11.90 6.97 26.90
CA VAL A 151 -10.57 7.06 26.24
C VAL A 151 -9.44 6.92 27.25
N ALA A 152 -9.48 7.67 28.35
CA ALA A 152 -8.41 7.67 29.37
C ALA A 152 -8.25 6.29 30.02
N GLU A 153 -9.34 5.58 30.28
CA GLU A 153 -9.29 4.26 30.89
C GLU A 153 -8.73 3.22 29.91
N ALA A 154 -9.15 3.26 28.65
CA ALA A 154 -8.64 2.38 27.62
C ALA A 154 -7.11 2.53 27.44
N VAL A 155 -6.60 3.77 27.38
CA VAL A 155 -5.17 4.05 27.29
C VAL A 155 -4.41 3.61 28.53
N ARG A 156 -4.94 3.88 29.76
CA ARG A 156 -4.31 3.44 31.02
C ARG A 156 -4.17 1.92 31.10
N ARG A 157 -5.20 1.16 30.68
CA ARG A 157 -5.14 -0.31 30.63
C ARG A 157 -4.08 -0.82 29.67
N ALA A 158 -4.00 -0.24 28.47
CA ALA A 158 -2.96 -0.62 27.50
C ALA A 158 -1.55 -0.34 28.05
N LYS A 159 -1.36 0.83 28.69
CA LYS A 159 -0.10 1.19 29.34
C LYS A 159 0.26 0.27 30.50
N ALA A 160 -0.70 -0.06 31.35
CA ALA A 160 -0.51 -0.99 32.46
C ALA A 160 -0.18 -2.42 31.99
N ALA A 161 -0.62 -2.81 30.81
CA ALA A 161 -0.27 -4.07 30.17
C ALA A 161 1.13 -4.06 29.50
N GLY A 162 1.90 -2.97 29.61
CA GLY A 162 3.26 -2.87 29.09
C GLY A 162 3.35 -2.59 27.58
N VAL A 163 2.26 -2.13 26.95
CA VAL A 163 2.28 -1.78 25.54
C VAL A 163 3.10 -0.52 25.31
N ALA A 164 4.11 -0.59 24.45
CA ALA A 164 5.02 0.51 24.17
C ALA A 164 4.42 1.55 23.19
N GLU A 165 3.80 1.11 22.11
CA GLU A 165 3.14 1.99 21.12
C GLU A 165 1.62 1.91 21.27
N ILE A 166 1.02 3.01 21.75
CA ILE A 166 -0.41 3.14 21.99
C ILE A 166 -0.98 4.22 21.08
N ILE A 167 -1.59 3.81 19.98
CA ILE A 167 -2.31 4.68 19.06
C ILE A 167 -3.75 4.77 19.57
N CYS A 168 -4.21 5.97 19.92
CA CYS A 168 -5.57 6.19 20.38
C CYS A 168 -6.38 6.93 19.32
N GLU A 169 -7.44 6.29 18.84
CA GLU A 169 -8.43 6.91 17.95
C GLU A 169 -9.32 7.85 18.77
N VAL A 170 -9.47 9.09 18.30
CA VAL A 170 -10.34 10.11 18.86
C VAL A 170 -11.16 10.74 17.73
N ASP A 171 -12.45 10.87 17.93
CA ASP A 171 -13.43 11.46 16.99
C ASP A 171 -13.92 12.85 17.40
N ARG A 172 -13.54 13.31 18.61
CA ARG A 172 -13.88 14.61 19.17
C ARG A 172 -12.70 15.28 19.89
N ILE A 173 -12.69 16.59 19.88
CA ILE A 173 -11.64 17.43 20.52
C ILE A 173 -11.52 17.17 22.03
N ASP A 174 -12.65 16.96 22.74
CA ASP A 174 -12.67 16.73 24.18
C ASP A 174 -12.02 15.42 24.63
N GLN A 175 -11.78 14.48 23.71
CA GLN A 175 -11.08 13.22 23.96
C GLN A 175 -9.55 13.35 23.93
N ILE A 176 -9.02 14.39 23.30
CA ILE A 176 -7.58 14.56 23.06
C ILE A 176 -6.79 14.64 24.37
N GLU A 177 -7.14 15.60 25.25
CA GLU A 177 -6.41 15.79 26.49
C GLU A 177 -6.49 14.57 27.43
N PRO A 178 -7.65 13.93 27.63
CA PRO A 178 -7.73 12.67 28.37
C PRO A 178 -6.85 11.55 27.82
N ALA A 179 -6.73 11.40 26.48
CA ALA A 179 -5.87 10.40 25.86
C ALA A 179 -4.38 10.69 26.10
N LEU A 180 -3.97 11.95 25.97
CA LEU A 180 -2.60 12.39 26.20
C LEU A 180 -2.16 12.22 27.65
N VAL A 181 -2.96 12.68 28.61
CA VAL A 181 -2.69 12.54 30.04
C VAL A 181 -2.61 11.08 30.45
N ALA A 182 -3.43 10.22 29.86
CA ALA A 182 -3.40 8.76 30.10
C ALA A 182 -2.14 8.08 29.52
N GLY A 183 -1.45 8.70 28.55
CA GLY A 183 -0.19 8.23 27.99
C GLY A 183 -0.29 7.61 26.60
N ALA A 184 -1.24 8.04 25.76
CA ALA A 184 -1.23 7.73 24.34
C ALA A 184 0.06 8.22 23.70
N THR A 185 0.68 7.39 22.86
CA THR A 185 1.94 7.72 22.16
C THR A 185 1.71 8.29 20.76
N ARG A 186 0.49 8.15 20.23
CA ARG A 186 0.02 8.74 18.96
C ARG A 186 -1.49 8.93 19.05
N LEU A 187 -1.99 10.00 18.43
CA LEU A 187 -3.43 10.23 18.28
C LEU A 187 -3.83 10.03 16.81
N LEU A 188 -4.84 9.18 16.59
CA LEU A 188 -5.51 9.04 15.31
C LEU A 188 -6.79 9.87 15.35
N LEU A 189 -6.82 10.94 14.55
CA LEU A 189 -7.92 11.91 14.45
C LEU A 189 -8.89 11.38 13.37
N ASP A 190 -9.97 10.73 13.80
CA ASP A 190 -10.84 10.00 12.89
C ASP A 190 -12.00 10.86 12.39
N ASN A 191 -12.18 10.88 11.08
CA ASN A 191 -13.27 11.56 10.38
C ASN A 191 -13.43 13.07 10.69
N MET A 192 -12.34 13.75 11.09
CA MET A 192 -12.35 15.19 11.38
C MET A 192 -12.18 16.01 10.10
N GLY A 193 -12.97 17.09 9.96
CA GLY A 193 -12.79 18.08 8.90
C GLY A 193 -11.52 18.91 9.07
N VAL A 194 -11.08 19.59 7.99
CA VAL A 194 -9.82 20.38 7.97
C VAL A 194 -9.74 21.42 9.11
N ALA A 195 -10.85 22.11 9.44
CA ALA A 195 -10.87 23.08 10.54
C ALA A 195 -10.65 22.41 11.89
N THR A 196 -11.34 21.30 12.15
CA THR A 196 -11.20 20.51 13.38
C THR A 196 -9.81 19.85 13.49
N LEU A 197 -9.23 19.41 12.38
CA LEU A 197 -7.86 18.89 12.35
C LEU A 197 -6.83 19.95 12.79
N ARG A 198 -6.97 21.20 12.30
CA ARG A 198 -6.10 22.30 12.74
C ARG A 198 -6.24 22.59 14.23
N GLU A 199 -7.46 22.60 14.75
CA GLU A 199 -7.72 22.76 16.19
C GLU A 199 -7.09 21.61 17.00
N ALA A 200 -7.29 20.37 16.57
CA ALA A 200 -6.71 19.19 17.20
C ALA A 200 -5.17 19.26 17.22
N VAL A 201 -4.54 19.59 16.09
CA VAL A 201 -3.07 19.72 15.99
C VAL A 201 -2.56 20.82 16.91
N ALA A 202 -3.24 21.98 16.97
CA ALA A 202 -2.89 23.06 17.88
C ALA A 202 -3.02 22.65 19.35
N LEU A 203 -4.08 21.91 19.71
CA LEU A 203 -4.28 21.41 21.07
C LEU A 203 -3.24 20.35 21.44
N VAL A 204 -2.87 19.45 20.55
CA VAL A 204 -1.80 18.46 20.80
C VAL A 204 -0.45 19.13 20.97
N ALA A 205 -0.21 20.25 20.28
CA ALA A 205 0.99 21.09 20.43
C ALA A 205 2.32 20.29 20.34
N GLY A 206 2.40 19.31 19.47
CA GLY A 206 3.60 18.49 19.23
C GLY A 206 3.95 17.49 20.35
N ARG A 207 3.09 17.30 21.37
CA ARG A 207 3.34 16.36 22.47
C ARG A 207 3.44 14.91 22.01
N VAL A 208 2.68 14.53 20.99
CA VAL A 208 2.74 13.25 20.31
C VAL A 208 2.46 13.44 18.82
N PRO A 209 2.86 12.50 17.94
CA PRO A 209 2.45 12.51 16.54
C PRO A 209 0.93 12.41 16.39
N THR A 210 0.40 13.11 15.38
CA THR A 210 -1.02 13.09 15.00
C THR A 210 -1.19 12.42 13.66
N GLU A 211 -2.25 11.65 13.50
CA GLU A 211 -2.59 10.92 12.27
C GLU A 211 -4.02 11.27 11.87
N ALA A 212 -4.21 11.83 10.66
CA ALA A 212 -5.55 12.02 10.10
C ALA A 212 -6.01 10.74 9.40
N SER A 213 -7.25 10.32 9.66
CA SER A 213 -7.88 9.14 9.09
C SER A 213 -9.36 9.38 8.79
N GLY A 214 -9.92 8.53 7.92
CA GLY A 214 -11.35 8.59 7.56
C GLY A 214 -11.63 9.42 6.31
N GLY A 215 -12.24 8.79 5.30
CA GLY A 215 -12.74 9.45 4.09
C GLY A 215 -11.71 10.19 3.22
N VAL A 216 -10.42 9.98 3.41
CA VAL A 216 -9.35 10.68 2.67
C VAL A 216 -9.36 10.27 1.20
N ARG A 217 -9.37 11.27 0.31
CA ARG A 217 -9.34 11.11 -1.15
C ARG A 217 -8.22 11.95 -1.75
N LEU A 218 -7.86 11.67 -3.01
CA LEU A 218 -6.79 12.37 -3.71
C LEU A 218 -7.04 13.89 -3.81
N ASP A 219 -8.29 14.29 -4.02
CA ASP A 219 -8.72 15.70 -4.10
C ASP A 219 -8.74 16.42 -2.74
N THR A 220 -8.72 15.70 -1.62
CA THR A 220 -8.77 16.29 -0.27
C THR A 220 -7.46 16.20 0.50
N ILE A 221 -6.55 15.28 0.12
CA ILE A 221 -5.37 14.96 0.92
C ILE A 221 -4.42 16.15 1.10
N ALA A 222 -4.26 17.01 0.08
CA ALA A 222 -3.42 18.20 0.17
C ALA A 222 -3.86 19.14 1.30
N ALA A 223 -5.19 19.40 1.40
CA ALA A 223 -5.74 20.25 2.45
C ALA A 223 -5.63 19.61 3.85
N ILE A 224 -5.75 18.28 3.94
CA ILE A 224 -5.55 17.53 5.18
C ILE A 224 -4.08 17.60 5.62
N ALA A 225 -3.14 17.31 4.73
CA ALA A 225 -1.71 17.37 5.02
C ALA A 225 -1.27 18.77 5.47
N ALA A 226 -1.85 19.84 4.88
CA ALA A 226 -1.58 21.23 5.25
C ALA A 226 -2.16 21.66 6.62
N THR A 227 -2.83 20.76 7.36
CA THR A 227 -3.28 21.06 8.74
C THR A 227 -2.18 20.96 9.78
N GLY A 228 -1.02 20.36 9.41
CA GLY A 228 0.09 20.11 10.32
C GLY A 228 0.06 18.75 11.00
N VAL A 229 -0.81 17.83 10.58
CA VAL A 229 -0.78 16.44 11.04
C VAL A 229 0.54 15.78 10.62
N THR A 230 1.07 14.87 11.44
CA THR A 230 2.31 14.15 11.15
C THR A 230 2.07 13.09 10.07
N TYR A 231 0.94 12.39 10.14
CA TYR A 231 0.58 11.28 9.27
C TYR A 231 -0.81 11.44 8.67
N VAL A 232 -1.00 10.87 7.48
CA VAL A 232 -2.32 10.67 6.89
C VAL A 232 -2.45 9.22 6.46
N SER A 233 -3.41 8.48 7.01
CA SER A 233 -3.65 7.09 6.64
C SER A 233 -4.78 6.94 5.63
N VAL A 234 -4.54 6.14 4.58
CA VAL A 234 -5.45 5.98 3.45
C VAL A 234 -5.69 4.50 3.14
N GLY A 235 -6.90 4.03 3.41
CA GLY A 235 -7.27 2.63 3.15
C GLY A 235 -7.43 2.30 1.65
N ARG A 236 -7.79 3.29 0.84
CA ARG A 236 -8.02 3.10 -0.61
C ARG A 236 -6.78 2.67 -1.38
N LEU A 237 -5.58 2.92 -0.86
CA LEU A 237 -4.33 2.53 -1.52
C LEU A 237 -4.27 1.04 -1.84
N THR A 238 -4.86 0.21 -0.99
CA THR A 238 -4.83 -1.24 -1.12
C THR A 238 -6.20 -1.83 -1.46
N GLN A 239 -7.29 -1.32 -0.86
CA GLN A 239 -8.62 -1.91 -1.07
C GLN A 239 -9.28 -1.53 -2.40
N SER A 240 -8.82 -0.48 -3.09
CA SER A 240 -9.53 0.10 -4.25
C SER A 240 -8.59 0.66 -5.32
N ALA A 241 -7.32 0.28 -5.32
CA ALA A 241 -6.40 0.66 -6.38
C ALA A 241 -6.82 -0.01 -7.70
N PRO A 242 -6.91 0.74 -8.81
CA PRO A 242 -7.09 0.13 -10.12
C PRO A 242 -5.84 -0.67 -10.50
N ALA A 243 -6.01 -1.78 -11.21
CA ALA A 243 -4.89 -2.48 -11.81
C ALA A 243 -4.28 -1.63 -12.94
N ALA A 244 -2.96 -1.67 -13.09
CA ALA A 244 -2.27 -1.06 -14.22
C ALA A 244 -2.50 -1.87 -15.50
N ASP A 245 -2.54 -1.22 -16.66
CA ASP A 245 -2.61 -1.92 -17.93
C ASP A 245 -1.19 -2.32 -18.40
N ILE A 246 -0.86 -3.60 -18.23
CA ILE A 246 0.41 -4.21 -18.60
C ILE A 246 0.13 -5.43 -19.49
N GLY A 247 0.78 -5.50 -20.62
CA GLY A 247 0.67 -6.60 -21.58
C GLY A 247 1.92 -7.48 -21.63
N LEU A 248 1.80 -8.61 -22.30
CA LEU A 248 2.92 -9.50 -22.66
C LEU A 248 2.67 -10.04 -24.05
N ASP A 249 3.48 -9.62 -24.99
CA ASP A 249 3.42 -10.04 -26.38
C ASP A 249 4.51 -11.05 -26.69
N PHE A 250 4.17 -12.08 -27.49
CA PHE A 250 5.05 -13.19 -27.82
C PHE A 250 5.34 -13.25 -29.32
N ILE A 251 6.58 -13.62 -29.63
CA ILE A 251 7.04 -13.89 -31.01
C ILE A 251 7.65 -15.30 -31.01
N PRO A 252 7.23 -16.21 -31.93
CA PRO A 252 7.88 -17.51 -32.12
C PRO A 252 9.35 -17.38 -32.52
N LEU A 253 10.20 -18.24 -31.97
CA LEU A 253 11.62 -18.33 -32.30
C LEU A 253 11.91 -19.51 -33.22
#